data_36a115d62d8f4a6b8bb945bea371ce53
#
_entry.id   36a115d62d8f4a6b8bb945bea371ce53
#
_cell.length_a   1.000
_cell.length_b   1.000
_cell.length_c   1.000
_cell.angle_alpha   90.00
_cell.angle_beta   90.00
_cell.angle_gamma   90.00
#
_symmetry.space_group_name_H-M   'P 1'
#
loop_
_entity.id
_entity.type
_entity.pdbx_description
1 polymer ?
#
loop_
_entity_poly.entity_id
_entity_poly.type
_entity_poly.pdbx_seq_one_letter_code
_entity_poly.pdbx_strand_id
1 'polypeptide(L)'
;LFPYTTLFRSGFKLNVWDIGGQSAIRTYWENYYDRTDALVFVVDSSDDYRLDETTSVFKILLAEPKLEKVPILVFANKQDKNDALQPNEIMEKMELGSISDRKWSINACVATTGEGVEEGMKWLVETVSKSQGSA
;
A
#
# COMPACT_ATOMS: atom_id res chain seq x y z
N LEU A 1 -6.94 -11.45 11.45
CA LEU A 1 -7.15 -11.44 9.99
C LEU A 1 -8.62 -11.28 9.69
N PHE A 2 -9.01 -10.11 9.25
CA PHE A 2 -10.40 -9.82 8.91
C PHE A 2 -10.47 -9.45 7.44
N PRO A 3 -11.10 -10.26 6.61
CA PRO A 3 -11.34 -9.88 5.22
C PRO A 3 -12.47 -8.85 5.16
N TYR A 4 -12.23 -7.78 4.44
CA TYR A 4 -13.24 -6.76 4.16
C TYR A 4 -13.55 -6.79 2.68
N THR A 5 -14.83 -6.67 2.37
CA THR A 5 -15.27 -6.58 0.99
C THR A 5 -16.05 -5.27 0.83
N THR A 6 -15.61 -4.44 -0.09
CA THR A 6 -16.26 -3.17 -0.39
C THR A 6 -16.55 -3.08 -1.88
N LEU A 7 -17.78 -2.71 -2.22
CA LEU A 7 -18.16 -2.45 -3.60
C LEU A 7 -18.00 -0.98 -3.90
N PHE A 8 -17.12 -0.65 -4.85
CA PHE A 8 -16.90 0.73 -5.27
C PHE A 8 -17.90 1.16 -6.33
N ARG A 9 -18.11 2.48 -6.44
CA ARG A 9 -19.00 3.06 -7.46
C ARG A 9 -18.58 2.69 -8.87
N SER A 10 -17.32 2.36 -9.09
CA SER A 10 -16.78 1.91 -10.36
C SER A 10 -17.20 0.49 -10.75
N GLY A 11 -17.94 -0.21 -9.90
CA GLY A 11 -18.32 -1.59 -10.13
C GLY A 11 -17.29 -2.60 -9.68
N PHE A 12 -16.18 -2.17 -9.12
CA PHE A 12 -15.16 -3.07 -8.62
C PHE A 12 -15.47 -3.55 -7.21
N LYS A 13 -15.25 -4.83 -6.99
CA LYS A 13 -15.35 -5.43 -5.68
C LYS A 13 -13.94 -5.52 -5.11
N LEU A 14 -13.70 -4.82 -4.01
CA LEU A 14 -12.41 -4.82 -3.36
C LEU A 14 -12.43 -5.80 -2.18
N ASN A 15 -11.57 -6.80 -2.24
CA ASN A 15 -11.32 -7.68 -1.12
C ASN A 15 -10.09 -7.16 -0.39
N VAL A 16 -10.28 -6.65 0.81
CA VAL A 16 -9.20 -6.05 1.61
C VAL A 16 -8.84 -7.00 2.73
N TRP A 17 -7.57 -7.32 2.81
CA TRP A 17 -7.02 -8.15 3.87
C TRP A 17 -6.17 -7.25 4.76
N ASP A 18 -6.69 -6.90 5.92
CA ASP A 18 -5.93 -6.14 6.91
C ASP A 18 -4.99 -7.11 7.62
N ILE A 19 -3.77 -7.16 7.15
CA ILE A 19 -2.76 -8.07 7.65
C ILE A 19 -1.78 -7.29 8.50
N GLY A 20 -1.72 -7.61 9.78
CA GLY A 20 -0.77 -6.94 10.67
C GLY A 20 0.67 -7.07 10.22
N GLY A 21 1.48 -6.08 10.53
CA GLY A 21 2.89 -6.03 10.15
C GLY A 21 3.84 -6.76 11.08
N GLN A 22 3.34 -7.42 12.10
CA GLN A 22 4.18 -8.14 13.05
C GLN A 22 4.87 -9.32 12.37
N SER A 23 6.15 -9.54 12.70
CA SER A 23 6.95 -10.58 12.05
C SER A 23 6.35 -11.98 12.17
N ALA A 24 5.68 -12.27 13.27
CA ALA A 24 5.07 -13.59 13.51
C ALA A 24 3.96 -13.93 12.50
N ILE A 25 3.28 -12.91 11.95
CA ILE A 25 2.15 -13.11 11.04
C ILE A 25 2.49 -12.84 9.58
N ARG A 26 3.69 -12.34 9.28
CA ARG A 26 4.12 -12.10 7.89
C ARG A 26 4.17 -13.37 7.06
N THR A 27 4.42 -14.52 7.68
CA THR A 27 4.45 -15.80 6.99
C THR A 27 3.10 -16.18 6.39
N TYR A 28 2.00 -15.62 6.92
CA TYR A 28 0.66 -15.87 6.40
C TYR A 28 0.37 -15.05 5.15
N TRP A 29 1.14 -14.03 4.85
CA TRP A 29 0.92 -13.17 3.70
C TRP A 29 0.96 -13.93 2.39
N GLU A 30 1.80 -14.96 2.30
CA GLU A 30 1.94 -15.78 1.09
C GLU A 30 0.62 -16.42 0.65
N ASN A 31 -0.29 -16.67 1.59
CA ASN A 31 -1.59 -17.27 1.28
C ASN A 31 -2.47 -16.38 0.41
N TYR A 32 -2.13 -15.10 0.32
CA TYR A 32 -2.97 -14.11 -0.38
C TYR A 32 -2.34 -13.61 -1.68
N TYR A 33 -1.08 -13.92 -1.94
CA TYR A 33 -0.35 -13.36 -3.07
C TYR A 33 -0.97 -13.73 -4.42
N ASP A 34 -1.43 -14.95 -4.59
CA ASP A 34 -1.99 -15.42 -5.86
C ASP A 34 -3.28 -14.70 -6.25
N ARG A 35 -3.95 -14.08 -5.28
CA ARG A 35 -5.24 -13.39 -5.48
C ARG A 35 -5.11 -11.88 -5.38
N THR A 36 -3.90 -11.38 -5.41
CA THR A 36 -3.65 -9.97 -5.17
C THR A 36 -3.59 -9.22 -6.50
N ASP A 37 -4.49 -8.28 -6.70
CA ASP A 37 -4.52 -7.39 -7.87
C ASP A 37 -3.83 -6.07 -7.61
N ALA A 38 -3.67 -5.70 -6.37
CA ALA A 38 -3.02 -4.47 -5.94
C ALA A 38 -2.57 -4.60 -4.50
N LEU A 39 -1.56 -3.84 -4.13
CA LEU A 39 -1.04 -3.83 -2.78
C LEU A 39 -1.19 -2.44 -2.18
N VAL A 40 -1.77 -2.38 -0.99
CA VAL A 40 -1.83 -1.14 -0.22
C VAL A 40 -0.91 -1.29 0.99
N PHE A 41 0.06 -0.42 1.08
CA PHE A 41 1.05 -0.44 2.16
C PHE A 41 0.90 0.82 3.00
N VAL A 42 0.58 0.66 4.27
CA VAL A 42 0.31 1.77 5.17
C VAL A 42 1.52 2.02 6.07
N VAL A 43 2.03 3.24 6.02
CA VAL A 43 3.21 3.65 6.80
C VAL A 43 2.78 4.64 7.87
N ASP A 44 3.26 4.44 9.09
CA ASP A 44 3.10 5.40 10.17
C ASP A 44 4.13 6.52 9.98
N SER A 45 3.68 7.68 9.50
CA SER A 45 4.58 8.81 9.19
C SER A 45 5.20 9.44 10.44
N SER A 46 4.65 9.16 11.62
CA SER A 46 5.18 9.70 12.89
C SER A 46 6.23 8.81 13.53
N ASP A 47 6.47 7.62 12.97
CA ASP A 47 7.38 6.64 13.56
C ASP A 47 8.63 6.48 12.69
N ASP A 48 9.45 7.52 12.65
CA ASP A 48 10.70 7.51 11.90
C ASP A 48 11.66 6.41 12.37
N TYR A 49 11.61 6.09 13.65
CA TYR A 49 12.47 5.08 14.25
C TYR A 49 12.27 3.69 13.61
N ARG A 50 11.03 3.35 13.25
CA ARG A 50 10.70 2.05 12.66
C ARG A 50 10.72 2.06 11.14
N LEU A 51 11.01 3.18 10.53
CA LEU A 51 10.93 3.30 9.08
C LEU A 51 11.91 2.37 8.37
N ASP A 52 13.08 2.12 8.94
CA ASP A 52 14.06 1.20 8.37
C ASP A 52 13.52 -0.23 8.33
N GLU A 53 12.88 -0.67 9.42
CA GLU A 53 12.24 -1.98 9.48
C GLU A 53 11.09 -2.07 8.47
N THR A 54 10.27 -1.04 8.42
CA THR A 54 9.16 -0.94 7.48
C THR A 54 9.65 -1.03 6.04
N THR A 55 10.74 -0.34 5.73
CA THR A 55 11.35 -0.37 4.39
C THR A 55 11.85 -1.76 4.04
N SER A 56 12.46 -2.45 5.00
CA SER A 56 12.94 -3.81 4.79
C SER A 56 11.79 -4.77 4.43
N VAL A 57 10.66 -4.65 5.13
CA VAL A 57 9.48 -5.45 4.84
C VAL A 57 8.93 -5.12 3.45
N PHE A 58 8.89 -3.83 3.11
CA PHE A 58 8.42 -3.39 1.80
C PHE A 58 9.28 -3.98 0.67
N LYS A 59 10.59 -3.99 0.84
CA LYS A 59 11.51 -4.56 -0.15
C LYS A 59 11.32 -6.07 -0.33
N ILE A 60 10.98 -6.78 0.74
CA ILE A 60 10.65 -8.20 0.65
C ILE A 60 9.42 -8.40 -0.24
N LEU A 61 8.39 -7.57 -0.07
CA LEU A 61 7.19 -7.63 -0.89
C LEU A 61 7.48 -7.31 -2.35
N LEU A 62 8.34 -6.33 -2.61
CA LEU A 62 8.72 -5.97 -3.98
C LEU A 62 9.46 -7.12 -4.68
N ALA A 63 10.22 -7.91 -3.94
CA ALA A 63 11.00 -9.01 -4.49
C ALA A 63 10.18 -10.29 -4.70
N GLU A 64 8.93 -10.33 -4.22
CA GLU A 64 8.09 -11.52 -4.33
C GLU A 64 7.60 -11.72 -5.76
N PRO A 65 7.97 -12.85 -6.42
CA PRO A 65 7.56 -13.08 -7.81
C PRO A 65 6.05 -13.09 -8.03
N LYS A 66 5.28 -13.56 -7.06
CA LYS A 66 3.81 -13.63 -7.17
C LYS A 66 3.17 -12.24 -7.15
N LEU A 67 3.89 -11.23 -6.68
CA LEU A 67 3.43 -9.84 -6.65
C LEU A 67 4.09 -9.00 -7.75
N GLU A 68 4.77 -9.63 -8.68
CA GLU A 68 5.42 -8.94 -9.78
C GLU A 68 4.38 -8.16 -10.59
N LYS A 69 4.69 -6.90 -10.87
CA LYS A 69 3.84 -5.98 -11.64
C LYS A 69 2.52 -5.60 -10.97
N VAL A 70 2.28 -6.04 -9.74
CA VAL A 70 1.11 -5.61 -8.98
C VAL A 70 1.27 -4.14 -8.61
N PRO A 71 0.27 -3.28 -8.92
CA PRO A 71 0.34 -1.87 -8.53
C PRO A 71 0.41 -1.71 -7.02
N ILE A 72 1.15 -0.71 -6.56
CA ILE A 72 1.35 -0.46 -5.15
C ILE A 72 0.93 0.96 -4.80
N LEU A 73 0.08 1.09 -3.79
CA LEU A 73 -0.28 2.35 -3.18
C LEU A 73 0.32 2.40 -1.78
N VAL A 74 1.12 3.41 -1.51
CA VAL A 74 1.65 3.66 -0.18
C VAL A 74 0.84 4.79 0.45
N PHE A 75 0.26 4.54 1.62
CA PHE A 75 -0.36 5.59 2.41
C PHE A 75 0.62 6.08 3.48
N ALA A 76 0.98 7.35 3.39
CA ALA A 76 1.71 8.04 4.44
C ALA A 76 0.69 8.50 5.47
N ASN A 77 0.38 7.63 6.42
CA ASN A 77 -0.68 7.83 7.41
C ASN A 77 -0.23 8.70 8.57
N LYS A 78 -1.18 9.13 9.38
CA LYS A 78 -0.98 9.96 10.57
C LYS A 78 -0.40 11.35 10.26
N GLN A 79 -0.82 11.93 9.14
CA GLN A 79 -0.38 13.26 8.73
C GLN A 79 -0.88 14.38 9.67
N ASP A 80 -1.82 14.08 10.53
CA ASP A 80 -2.28 14.99 11.59
C ASP A 80 -1.28 15.16 12.73
N LYS A 81 -0.28 14.29 12.81
CA LYS A 81 0.75 14.40 13.86
C LYS A 81 1.76 15.48 13.50
N ASN A 82 2.20 16.24 14.50
CA ASN A 82 3.15 17.35 14.31
C ASN A 82 4.51 16.90 13.82
N ASP A 83 4.92 15.68 14.18
CA ASP A 83 6.21 15.11 13.82
C ASP A 83 6.15 14.19 12.61
N ALA A 84 5.01 14.17 11.90
CA ALA A 84 4.84 13.30 10.75
C ALA A 84 5.80 13.68 9.61
N LEU A 85 6.47 12.67 9.07
CA LEU A 85 7.25 12.84 7.85
C LEU A 85 6.30 13.12 6.68
N GLN A 86 6.70 14.01 5.79
CA GLN A 86 5.94 14.31 4.60
C GLN A 86 6.05 13.16 3.58
N PRO A 87 5.09 13.00 2.67
CA PRO A 87 5.16 11.93 1.68
C PRO A 87 6.45 11.90 0.88
N ASN A 88 6.98 13.06 0.50
CA ASN A 88 8.24 13.10 -0.25
C ASN A 88 9.44 12.62 0.59
N GLU A 89 9.42 12.83 1.88
CA GLU A 89 10.46 12.33 2.77
C GLU A 89 10.40 10.79 2.89
N ILE A 90 9.19 10.26 2.99
CA ILE A 90 8.97 8.80 3.05
C ILE A 90 9.36 8.18 1.72
N MET A 91 8.96 8.80 0.61
CA MET A 91 9.33 8.35 -0.73
C MET A 91 10.84 8.21 -0.89
N GLU A 92 11.56 9.20 -0.41
CA GLU A 92 13.03 9.22 -0.48
C GLU A 92 13.64 8.16 0.43
N LYS A 93 13.20 8.07 1.68
CA LYS A 93 13.73 7.11 2.64
C LYS A 93 13.44 5.66 2.27
N MET A 94 12.29 5.39 1.69
CA MET A 94 11.91 4.07 1.22
C MET A 94 12.38 3.78 -0.20
N GLU A 95 13.04 4.72 -0.84
CA GLU A 95 13.57 4.57 -2.19
C GLU A 95 12.48 4.21 -3.22
N LEU A 96 11.30 4.80 -3.09
CA LEU A 96 10.19 4.50 -4.01
C LEU A 96 10.49 4.89 -5.44
N GLY A 97 11.29 5.95 -5.64
CA GLY A 97 11.69 6.39 -6.97
C GLY A 97 12.51 5.37 -7.76
N SER A 98 13.06 4.36 -7.10
CA SER A 98 13.81 3.31 -7.79
C SER A 98 12.90 2.20 -8.37
N ILE A 99 11.60 2.24 -8.06
CA ILE A 99 10.65 1.25 -8.57
C ILE A 99 10.33 1.59 -10.02
N SER A 100 10.71 0.71 -10.94
CA SER A 100 10.50 0.92 -12.38
C SER A 100 9.69 -0.19 -13.05
N ASP A 101 9.48 -1.30 -12.38
CA ASP A 101 8.86 -2.49 -12.95
C ASP A 101 7.34 -2.55 -12.77
N ARG A 102 6.77 -1.59 -12.02
CA ARG A 102 5.34 -1.56 -11.71
C ARG A 102 4.88 -0.13 -11.44
N LYS A 103 3.56 0.06 -11.47
CA LYS A 103 2.95 1.34 -11.10
C LYS A 103 2.92 1.49 -9.58
N TRP A 104 3.23 2.66 -9.10
CA TRP A 104 3.16 2.97 -7.67
C TRP A 104 2.74 4.41 -7.45
N SER A 105 2.19 4.68 -6.29
CA SER A 105 1.85 6.03 -5.86
C SER A 105 1.99 6.13 -4.35
N ILE A 106 2.16 7.34 -3.85
CA ILE A 106 2.14 7.60 -2.42
C ILE A 106 1.16 8.74 -2.15
N ASN A 107 0.33 8.57 -1.13
CA ASN A 107 -0.66 9.56 -0.74
C ASN A 107 -0.58 9.81 0.76
N ALA A 108 -0.61 11.08 1.12
CA ALA A 108 -0.78 11.47 2.52
C ALA A 108 -2.20 11.10 2.96
N CYS A 109 -2.35 10.64 4.18
CA CYS A 109 -3.68 10.37 4.71
C CYS A 109 -3.75 10.48 6.23
N VAL A 110 -4.98 10.60 6.71
CA VAL A 110 -5.32 10.46 8.12
C VAL A 110 -6.44 9.42 8.16
N ALA A 111 -6.08 8.17 8.40
CA ALA A 111 -7.01 7.06 8.30
C ALA A 111 -8.20 7.20 9.25
N THR A 112 -8.01 7.78 10.42
CA THR A 112 -9.07 7.97 11.42
C THR A 112 -10.16 8.92 10.94
N THR A 113 -9.84 9.88 10.07
CA THR A 113 -10.81 10.82 9.51
C THR A 113 -11.20 10.48 8.07
N GLY A 114 -10.41 9.63 7.42
CA GLY A 114 -10.59 9.30 6.01
C GLY A 114 -9.93 10.27 5.06
N GLU A 115 -9.32 11.35 5.56
CA GLU A 115 -8.66 12.34 4.70
C GLU A 115 -7.56 11.68 3.86
N GLY A 116 -7.61 11.91 2.55
CA GLY A 116 -6.63 11.39 1.60
C GLY A 116 -6.83 9.94 1.19
N VAL A 117 -7.66 9.19 1.90
CA VAL A 117 -7.86 7.75 1.62
C VAL A 117 -8.61 7.55 0.31
N GLU A 118 -9.67 8.31 0.07
CA GLU A 118 -10.48 8.18 -1.14
C GLU A 118 -9.66 8.47 -2.40
N GLU A 119 -8.83 9.50 -2.37
CA GLU A 119 -7.99 9.87 -3.51
C GLU A 119 -7.00 8.76 -3.86
N GLY A 120 -6.36 8.18 -2.85
CA GLY A 120 -5.43 7.07 -3.06
C GLY A 120 -6.12 5.85 -3.62
N MET A 121 -7.26 5.48 -3.06
CA MET A 121 -8.02 4.32 -3.53
C MET A 121 -8.56 4.52 -4.94
N LYS A 122 -8.95 5.74 -5.29
CA LYS A 122 -9.39 6.07 -6.65
C LYS A 122 -8.26 5.82 -7.65
N TRP A 123 -7.06 6.29 -7.34
CA TRP A 123 -5.89 6.02 -8.18
C TRP A 123 -5.66 4.52 -8.36
N LEU A 124 -5.77 3.77 -7.26
CA LEU A 124 -5.52 2.33 -7.27
C LEU A 124 -6.53 1.60 -8.15
N VAL A 125 -7.81 1.89 -7.99
CA VAL A 125 -8.88 1.28 -8.76
C VAL A 125 -8.72 1.59 -10.25
N GLU A 126 -8.42 2.84 -10.60
CA GLU A 126 -8.20 3.25 -11.98
C GLU A 126 -6.99 2.51 -12.58
N THR A 127 -5.92 2.35 -11.80
CA THR A 127 -4.72 1.68 -12.27
C THR A 127 -4.95 0.20 -12.51
N VAL A 128 -5.65 -0.47 -11.59
CA VAL A 128 -6.00 -1.90 -11.74
C VAL A 128 -6.94 -2.08 -12.93
N SER A 129 -7.92 -1.20 -13.07
CA SER A 129 -8.88 -1.24 -14.17
C SER A 129 -8.20 -1.15 -15.53
N LYS A 130 -7.25 -0.24 -15.68
CA LYS A 130 -6.49 -0.07 -16.92
C LYS A 130 -5.63 -1.30 -17.22
N SER A 131 -5.02 -1.87 -16.21
CA SER A 131 -4.19 -3.06 -16.34
C SER A 131 -5.01 -4.26 -16.83
N GLN A 132 -6.21 -4.44 -16.29
CA GLN A 132 -7.09 -5.53 -16.68
C GLN A 132 -7.74 -5.29 -18.05
N GLY A 133 -8.02 -4.02 -18.37
CA GLY A 133 -8.65 -3.66 -19.63
C GLY A 133 -7.73 -3.69 -20.82
N SER A 134 -6.42 -3.77 -20.62
CA SER A 134 -5.43 -3.79 -21.71
C SER A 134 -5.03 -5.19 -22.16
N ALA A 135 -5.71 -6.19 -21.64
CA ALA A 135 -5.43 -7.59 -21.98
C ALA A 135 -5.87 -7.95 -23.41
#